data_9b69f0bb3c6c14a5c0da18b91d00e702
#
_entry.id   9b69f0bb3c6c14a5c0da18b91d00e702
#
_cell.length_a   1.000
_cell.length_b   1.000
_cell.length_c   1.000
_cell.angle_alpha   90.00
_cell.angle_beta   90.00
_cell.angle_gamma   90.00
#
_symmetry.space_group_name_H-M   'P 1'
#
loop_
_entity.id
_entity.type
_entity.pdbx_description
1 polymer ?
#
loop_
_entity_poly.entity_id
_entity_poly.type
_entity_poly.pdbx_seq_one_letter_code
_entity_poly.pdbx_strand_id
1 'polypeptide(L)'
;SEDGMSTIELSIVSKGETFTKIVTPVDVYADILSSIREFAQKFVGKDTFSSCVLTCPVDFSLRQRQAIQSACVLADLSPVYLISEPTAAAIAFAEKFDKESTGVRYYLVYDFGGGTFDASVVCREGDQYTVMKTKGDAHLGGKDIDVALIREVKSYLESGDRTISPRETLNLKIACKEAKEQLLTQSSIEIFTEFEDGSEDSYMLTQMTLARIAQPIVQKTVAVVREVLATCEPPLTPGDIDCVFLMGGSSCLATVAEELRTLFPPEKLCSDTAELSRVGIALGAARVAACRGLRNGRNVLSMEGDV
;
A
#
# COMPACT_ATOMS: atom_id res chain seq x y z
N SER A 1 2.37 6.39 -28.13
CA SER A 1 1.16 6.96 -28.75
C SER A 1 1.33 8.46 -28.92
N GLU A 2 0.64 9.08 -29.86
CA GLU A 2 0.65 10.54 -30.10
C GLU A 2 0.23 11.33 -28.85
N ASP A 3 -0.50 10.70 -27.93
CA ASP A 3 -0.98 11.28 -26.66
C ASP A 3 0.00 11.09 -25.48
N GLY A 4 1.20 10.55 -25.70
CA GLY A 4 2.19 10.30 -24.64
C GLY A 4 1.75 9.28 -23.57
N MET A 5 0.74 8.45 -23.84
CA MET A 5 0.40 7.30 -23.02
C MET A 5 1.26 6.09 -23.40
N SER A 6 1.76 5.36 -22.41
CA SER A 6 2.40 4.07 -22.64
C SER A 6 1.40 3.09 -23.23
N THR A 7 1.83 2.26 -24.18
CA THR A 7 1.03 1.18 -24.76
C THR A 7 1.79 -0.12 -24.61
N ILE A 8 1.04 -1.21 -24.47
CA ILE A 8 1.57 -2.58 -24.45
C ILE A 8 1.01 -3.31 -25.66
N GLU A 9 1.89 -3.90 -26.45
CA GLU A 9 1.50 -4.78 -27.53
C GLU A 9 1.44 -6.22 -27.01
N LEU A 10 0.23 -6.79 -27.02
CA LEU A 10 -0.01 -8.18 -26.63
C LEU A 10 -0.14 -9.03 -27.89
N SER A 11 0.70 -10.04 -28.02
CA SER A 11 0.62 -11.04 -29.10
C SER A 11 0.19 -12.38 -28.52
N ILE A 12 -0.94 -12.92 -29.01
CA ILE A 12 -1.49 -14.21 -28.61
C ILE A 12 -1.45 -15.13 -29.83
N VAL A 13 -0.82 -16.27 -29.69
CA VAL A 13 -0.82 -17.31 -30.72
C VAL A 13 -1.91 -18.33 -30.41
N SER A 14 -2.90 -18.44 -31.26
CA SER A 14 -3.99 -19.42 -31.15
C SER A 14 -4.21 -20.12 -32.48
N LYS A 15 -4.20 -21.43 -32.48
CA LYS A 15 -4.39 -22.30 -33.69
C LYS A 15 -3.45 -21.97 -34.88
N GLY A 16 -2.22 -21.52 -34.57
CA GLY A 16 -1.22 -21.13 -35.57
C GLY A 16 -1.35 -19.72 -36.16
N GLU A 17 -2.34 -18.95 -35.69
CA GLU A 17 -2.51 -17.54 -36.02
C GLU A 17 -2.04 -16.66 -34.88
N THR A 18 -1.39 -15.54 -35.22
CA THR A 18 -0.94 -14.54 -34.24
C THR A 18 -1.93 -13.36 -34.24
N PHE A 19 -2.53 -13.13 -33.12
CA PHE A 19 -3.40 -11.97 -32.87
C PHE A 19 -2.64 -10.93 -32.06
N THR A 20 -2.54 -9.73 -32.56
CA THR A 20 -1.88 -8.61 -31.87
C THR A 20 -2.94 -7.60 -31.43
N LYS A 21 -2.93 -7.23 -30.15
CA LYS A 21 -3.77 -6.18 -29.57
C LYS A 21 -2.89 -5.16 -28.86
N ILE A 22 -3.08 -3.89 -29.21
CA ILE A 22 -2.48 -2.78 -28.45
C ILE A 22 -3.43 -2.44 -27.32
N VAL A 23 -2.94 -2.44 -26.08
CA VAL A 23 -3.67 -2.08 -24.88
C VAL A 23 -3.03 -0.88 -24.20
N THR A 24 -3.85 -0.02 -23.65
CA THR A 24 -3.42 1.13 -22.82
C THR A 24 -3.51 0.77 -21.34
N PRO A 25 -2.86 1.51 -20.43
CA PRO A 25 -3.09 1.37 -19.01
C PRO A 25 -4.57 1.53 -18.62
N VAL A 26 -5.32 2.36 -19.33
CA VAL A 26 -6.77 2.55 -19.11
C VAL A 26 -7.53 1.26 -19.41
N ASP A 27 -7.20 0.55 -20.49
CA ASP A 27 -7.86 -0.72 -20.84
C ASP A 27 -7.58 -1.79 -19.79
N VAL A 28 -6.31 -1.92 -19.37
CA VAL A 28 -5.91 -2.90 -18.35
C VAL A 28 -6.61 -2.59 -17.01
N TYR A 29 -6.68 -1.31 -16.66
CA TYR A 29 -7.35 -0.90 -15.41
C TYR A 29 -8.86 -1.15 -15.47
N ALA A 30 -9.49 -0.91 -16.62
CA ALA A 30 -10.90 -1.21 -16.85
C ALA A 30 -11.21 -2.71 -16.74
N ASP A 31 -10.35 -3.58 -17.27
CA ASP A 31 -10.51 -5.04 -17.15
C ASP A 31 -10.41 -5.49 -15.67
N ILE A 32 -9.47 -4.93 -14.90
CA ILE A 32 -9.35 -5.19 -13.45
C ILE A 32 -10.60 -4.73 -12.70
N LEU A 33 -11.05 -3.50 -12.95
CA LEU A 33 -12.25 -2.93 -12.32
C LEU A 33 -13.52 -3.72 -12.67
N SER A 34 -13.65 -4.17 -13.91
CA SER A 34 -14.76 -5.03 -14.35
C SER A 34 -14.79 -6.35 -13.58
N SER A 35 -13.62 -6.98 -13.41
CA SER A 35 -13.47 -8.22 -12.64
C SER A 35 -13.85 -8.01 -11.16
N ILE A 36 -13.42 -6.90 -10.56
CA ILE A 36 -13.76 -6.54 -9.17
C ILE A 36 -15.28 -6.29 -9.06
N ARG A 37 -15.88 -5.55 -10.00
CA ARG A 37 -17.32 -5.30 -10.04
C ARG A 37 -18.12 -6.61 -10.09
N GLU A 38 -17.78 -7.50 -11.01
CA GLU A 38 -18.45 -8.80 -11.15
C GLU A 38 -18.34 -9.65 -9.89
N PHE A 39 -17.16 -9.67 -9.27
CA PHE A 39 -16.97 -10.35 -8.00
C PHE A 39 -17.86 -9.76 -6.90
N ALA A 40 -17.88 -8.43 -6.78
CA ALA A 40 -18.68 -7.74 -5.79
C ALA A 40 -20.19 -7.95 -6.02
N GLN A 41 -20.67 -7.92 -7.28
CA GLN A 41 -22.06 -8.20 -7.63
C GLN A 41 -22.48 -9.62 -7.20
N LYS A 42 -21.64 -10.62 -7.48
CA LYS A 42 -21.88 -12.02 -7.06
C LYS A 42 -21.90 -12.16 -5.54
N PHE A 43 -20.95 -11.48 -4.85
CA PHE A 43 -20.85 -11.55 -3.39
C PHE A 43 -22.04 -10.91 -2.67
N VAL A 44 -22.51 -9.75 -3.16
CA VAL A 44 -23.62 -9.00 -2.55
C VAL A 44 -24.98 -9.49 -3.05
N GLY A 45 -25.02 -10.24 -4.17
CA GLY A 45 -26.28 -10.69 -4.81
C GLY A 45 -27.07 -9.54 -5.43
N LYS A 46 -26.38 -8.50 -5.93
CA LYS A 46 -27.00 -7.33 -6.59
C LYS A 46 -26.28 -7.02 -7.91
N ASP A 47 -27.06 -6.64 -8.91
CA ASP A 47 -26.57 -6.35 -10.26
C ASP A 47 -26.02 -4.92 -10.39
N THR A 48 -26.39 -4.02 -9.48
CA THR A 48 -26.01 -2.58 -9.53
C THR A 48 -25.56 -2.06 -8.19
N PHE A 49 -24.66 -1.08 -8.24
CA PHE A 49 -24.21 -0.30 -7.11
C PHE A 49 -24.69 1.15 -7.25
N SER A 50 -25.07 1.81 -6.14
CA SER A 50 -25.55 3.19 -6.14
C SER A 50 -24.44 4.22 -6.32
N SER A 51 -23.22 3.89 -5.95
CA SER A 51 -22.04 4.74 -6.11
C SER A 51 -20.77 3.89 -5.99
N CYS A 52 -19.69 4.39 -6.57
CA CYS A 52 -18.35 3.83 -6.46
C CYS A 52 -17.39 4.93 -6.01
N VAL A 53 -16.50 4.60 -5.07
CA VAL A 53 -15.38 5.45 -4.66
C VAL A 53 -14.11 4.71 -4.94
N LEU A 54 -13.22 5.34 -5.72
CA LEU A 54 -11.86 4.85 -5.94
C LEU A 54 -10.86 5.76 -5.23
N THR A 55 -9.76 5.19 -4.85
CA THR A 55 -8.64 5.94 -4.30
C THR A 55 -7.53 6.12 -5.33
N CYS A 56 -6.77 7.18 -5.19
CA CYS A 56 -5.57 7.41 -5.96
C CYS A 56 -4.51 8.10 -5.09
N PRO A 57 -3.21 7.97 -5.43
CA PRO A 57 -2.16 8.74 -4.81
C PRO A 57 -2.40 10.25 -4.87
N VAL A 58 -1.91 10.98 -3.87
CA VAL A 58 -2.11 12.44 -3.77
C VAL A 58 -1.47 13.18 -4.94
N ASP A 59 -0.30 12.73 -5.39
CA ASP A 59 0.52 13.33 -6.44
C ASP A 59 0.04 13.02 -7.87
N PHE A 60 -1.04 12.23 -8.02
CA PHE A 60 -1.60 11.96 -9.35
C PHE A 60 -2.03 13.26 -10.03
N SER A 61 -1.47 13.48 -11.22
CA SER A 61 -1.84 14.58 -12.09
C SER A 61 -3.30 14.48 -12.52
N LEU A 62 -3.88 15.60 -12.95
CA LEU A 62 -5.23 15.63 -13.52
C LEU A 62 -5.42 14.59 -14.62
N ARG A 63 -4.42 14.42 -15.49
CA ARG A 63 -4.45 13.42 -16.57
C ARG A 63 -4.54 11.98 -16.04
N GLN A 64 -3.79 11.65 -14.99
CA GLN A 64 -3.86 10.33 -14.36
C GLN A 64 -5.20 10.09 -13.68
N ARG A 65 -5.75 11.09 -13.01
CA ARG A 65 -7.09 11.02 -12.41
C ARG A 65 -8.17 10.83 -13.47
N GLN A 66 -8.10 11.55 -14.59
CA GLN A 66 -8.99 11.37 -15.74
C GLN A 66 -8.88 9.97 -16.37
N ALA A 67 -7.66 9.41 -16.44
CA ALA A 67 -7.46 8.06 -16.93
C ALA A 67 -8.16 7.01 -16.03
N ILE A 68 -8.11 7.17 -14.71
CA ILE A 68 -8.86 6.32 -13.78
C ILE A 68 -10.36 6.46 -14.01
N GLN A 69 -10.87 7.69 -14.13
CA GLN A 69 -12.29 7.91 -14.38
C GLN A 69 -12.74 7.28 -15.71
N SER A 70 -11.93 7.39 -16.76
CA SER A 70 -12.19 6.74 -18.05
C SER A 70 -12.25 5.21 -17.92
N ALA A 71 -11.33 4.62 -17.17
CA ALA A 71 -11.34 3.18 -16.90
C ALA A 71 -12.60 2.73 -16.14
N CYS A 72 -13.07 3.55 -15.20
CA CYS A 72 -14.32 3.28 -14.47
C CYS A 72 -15.55 3.28 -15.39
N VAL A 73 -15.61 4.24 -16.31
CA VAL A 73 -16.69 4.30 -17.32
C VAL A 73 -16.66 3.05 -18.21
N LEU A 74 -15.49 2.64 -18.68
CA LEU A 74 -15.33 1.40 -19.47
C LEU A 74 -15.71 0.14 -18.68
N ALA A 75 -15.51 0.15 -17.37
CA ALA A 75 -15.88 -0.93 -16.46
C ALA A 75 -17.35 -0.88 -16.02
N ASP A 76 -18.15 0.03 -16.55
CA ASP A 76 -19.57 0.25 -16.17
C ASP A 76 -19.73 0.52 -14.66
N LEU A 77 -18.82 1.31 -14.10
CA LEU A 77 -18.87 1.84 -12.74
C LEU A 77 -19.24 3.32 -12.80
N SER A 78 -20.47 3.66 -12.43
CA SER A 78 -20.95 5.04 -12.45
C SER A 78 -22.11 5.22 -11.45
N PRO A 79 -22.18 6.34 -10.70
CA PRO A 79 -21.20 7.43 -10.61
C PRO A 79 -19.94 7.03 -9.83
N VAL A 80 -18.80 7.63 -10.20
CA VAL A 80 -17.51 7.40 -9.55
C VAL A 80 -17.00 8.67 -8.91
N TYR A 81 -16.50 8.52 -7.68
CA TYR A 81 -15.82 9.58 -6.93
C TYR A 81 -14.39 9.17 -6.67
N LEU A 82 -13.45 10.12 -6.78
CA LEU A 82 -12.05 9.90 -6.48
C LEU A 82 -11.69 10.58 -5.15
N ILE A 83 -11.00 9.86 -4.29
CA ILE A 83 -10.42 10.40 -3.06
C ILE A 83 -8.94 10.02 -2.97
N SER A 84 -8.17 10.76 -2.17
CA SER A 84 -6.77 10.38 -1.95
C SER A 84 -6.66 9.17 -1.02
N GLU A 85 -5.64 8.33 -1.24
CA GLU A 85 -5.38 7.16 -0.40
C GLU A 85 -5.21 7.51 1.08
N PRO A 86 -4.41 8.55 1.46
CA PRO A 86 -4.28 8.92 2.88
C PRO A 86 -5.56 9.49 3.49
N THR A 87 -6.41 10.16 2.70
CA THR A 87 -7.73 10.60 3.19
C THR A 87 -8.61 9.40 3.50
N ALA A 88 -8.68 8.41 2.63
CA ALA A 88 -9.44 7.19 2.87
C ALA A 88 -8.91 6.44 4.10
N ALA A 89 -7.59 6.31 4.24
CA ALA A 89 -6.98 5.71 5.42
C ALA A 89 -7.36 6.47 6.70
N ALA A 90 -7.21 7.79 6.70
CA ALA A 90 -7.54 8.62 7.86
C ALA A 90 -9.01 8.47 8.29
N ILE A 91 -9.96 8.40 7.35
CA ILE A 91 -11.39 8.17 7.64
C ILE A 91 -11.59 6.81 8.33
N ALA A 92 -10.98 5.73 7.80
CA ALA A 92 -11.13 4.40 8.35
C ALA A 92 -10.55 4.28 9.76
N PHE A 93 -9.37 4.83 9.98
CA PHE A 93 -8.68 4.76 11.26
C PHE A 93 -9.28 5.71 12.30
N ALA A 94 -9.62 6.95 11.92
CA ALA A 94 -10.22 7.90 12.84
C ALA A 94 -11.53 7.38 13.43
N GLU A 95 -12.36 6.70 12.62
CA GLU A 95 -13.59 6.09 13.14
C GLU A 95 -13.33 5.01 14.19
N LYS A 96 -12.21 4.32 14.10
CA LYS A 96 -11.85 3.27 15.06
C LYS A 96 -11.16 3.82 16.31
N PHE A 97 -10.20 4.72 16.12
CA PHE A 97 -9.26 5.12 17.17
C PHE A 97 -9.50 6.54 17.71
N ASP A 98 -10.24 7.38 16.99
CA ASP A 98 -10.44 8.79 17.34
C ASP A 98 -11.89 9.25 17.10
N LYS A 99 -12.84 8.37 17.34
CA LYS A 99 -14.26 8.54 17.02
C LYS A 99 -14.92 9.69 17.75
N GLU A 100 -14.54 9.92 18.99
CA GLU A 100 -15.17 10.91 19.90
C GLU A 100 -14.40 12.23 19.95
N SER A 101 -13.33 12.38 19.18
CA SER A 101 -12.52 13.59 19.19
C SER A 101 -13.25 14.77 18.59
N THR A 102 -13.15 15.88 19.30
CA THR A 102 -13.65 17.21 18.87
C THR A 102 -12.45 18.13 18.61
N GLY A 103 -12.63 19.08 17.69
CA GLY A 103 -11.59 20.05 17.32
C GLY A 103 -10.70 19.58 16.15
N VAL A 104 -9.59 20.29 15.98
CA VAL A 104 -8.60 20.00 14.93
C VAL A 104 -7.71 18.87 15.37
N ARG A 105 -7.51 17.89 14.49
CA ARG A 105 -6.64 16.73 14.73
C ARG A 105 -5.67 16.55 13.58
N TYR A 106 -4.46 16.13 13.89
CA TYR A 106 -3.43 15.84 12.90
C TYR A 106 -3.08 14.35 12.93
N TYR A 107 -3.22 13.71 11.79
CA TYR A 107 -2.89 12.31 11.60
C TYR A 107 -1.69 12.17 10.70
N LEU A 108 -0.77 11.28 11.05
CA LEU A 108 0.26 10.81 10.13
C LEU A 108 -0.19 9.47 9.55
N VAL A 109 -0.43 9.42 8.26
CA VAL A 109 -0.61 8.18 7.50
C VAL A 109 0.76 7.73 7.03
N TYR A 110 1.23 6.60 7.54
CA TYR A 110 2.49 5.97 7.22
C TYR A 110 2.19 4.75 6.36
N ASP A 111 2.31 4.87 5.05
CA ASP A 111 2.02 3.79 4.10
C ASP A 111 3.31 3.16 3.59
N PHE A 112 3.66 1.99 4.16
CA PHE A 112 4.83 1.21 3.79
C PHE A 112 4.41 -0.06 3.09
N GLY A 113 4.32 0.04 1.76
CA GLY A 113 3.89 -1.01 0.86
C GLY A 113 4.99 -1.99 0.47
N GLY A 114 4.73 -2.76 -0.57
CA GLY A 114 5.70 -3.72 -1.12
C GLY A 114 6.80 -3.08 -1.96
N GLY A 115 6.56 -1.92 -2.57
CA GLY A 115 7.51 -1.27 -3.47
C GLY A 115 7.66 0.22 -3.28
N THR A 116 6.75 0.85 -2.54
CA THR A 116 6.71 2.30 -2.30
C THR A 116 6.52 2.58 -0.83
N PHE A 117 6.95 3.76 -0.42
CA PHE A 117 6.70 4.34 0.88
C PHE A 117 6.13 5.74 0.73
N ASP A 118 5.03 6.03 1.41
CA ASP A 118 4.43 7.36 1.48
C ASP A 118 4.11 7.74 2.92
N ALA A 119 4.46 8.97 3.29
CA ALA A 119 4.09 9.60 4.55
C ALA A 119 3.22 10.82 4.25
N SER A 120 2.00 10.84 4.78
CA SER A 120 1.05 11.94 4.57
C SER A 120 0.55 12.48 5.90
N VAL A 121 0.55 13.80 6.04
CA VAL A 121 -0.11 14.47 7.15
C VAL A 121 -1.51 14.87 6.73
N VAL A 122 -2.50 14.40 7.47
CA VAL A 122 -3.91 14.68 7.25
C VAL A 122 -4.46 15.47 8.43
N CYS A 123 -5.02 16.64 8.17
CA CYS A 123 -5.77 17.43 9.13
C CYS A 123 -7.23 17.00 9.10
N ARG A 124 -7.82 16.76 10.27
CA ARG A 124 -9.28 16.57 10.43
C ARG A 124 -9.85 17.72 11.22
N GLU A 125 -10.91 18.34 10.71
CA GLU A 125 -11.72 19.32 11.41
C GLU A 125 -13.19 18.93 11.29
N GLY A 126 -13.75 18.38 12.35
CA GLY A 126 -15.09 17.76 12.33
C GLY A 126 -15.13 16.57 11.35
N ASP A 127 -15.94 16.70 10.29
CA ASP A 127 -16.08 15.69 9.23
C ASP A 127 -15.23 16.01 7.98
N GLN A 128 -14.45 17.09 8.03
CA GLN A 128 -13.57 17.48 6.92
C GLN A 128 -12.17 16.90 7.11
N TYR A 129 -11.63 16.32 6.03
CA TYR A 129 -10.27 15.76 6.00
C TYR A 129 -9.48 16.43 4.86
N THR A 130 -8.35 17.02 5.21
CA THR A 130 -7.46 17.74 4.28
C THR A 130 -6.06 17.18 4.35
N VAL A 131 -5.49 16.76 3.21
CA VAL A 131 -4.08 16.37 3.15
C VAL A 131 -3.22 17.63 3.14
N MET A 132 -2.51 17.87 4.22
CA MET A 132 -1.62 19.03 4.36
C MET A 132 -0.32 18.86 3.59
N LYS A 133 0.28 17.68 3.66
CA LYS A 133 1.53 17.37 3.00
C LYS A 133 1.69 15.87 2.79
N THR A 134 2.26 15.49 1.66
CA THR A 134 2.72 14.13 1.36
C THR A 134 4.18 14.17 0.92
N LYS A 135 4.95 13.18 1.36
CA LYS A 135 6.27 12.86 0.83
C LYS A 135 6.44 11.35 0.76
N GLY A 136 7.11 10.88 -0.26
CA GLY A 136 7.30 9.46 -0.46
C GLY A 136 8.59 9.13 -1.19
N ASP A 137 8.83 7.83 -1.32
CA ASP A 137 9.89 7.25 -2.14
C ASP A 137 9.28 6.07 -2.93
N ALA A 138 9.18 6.24 -4.24
CA ALA A 138 8.61 5.26 -5.16
C ALA A 138 9.50 4.00 -5.34
N HIS A 139 10.67 3.96 -4.73
CA HIS A 139 11.64 2.86 -4.80
C HIS A 139 12.04 2.35 -3.41
N LEU A 140 11.22 2.60 -2.39
CA LEU A 140 11.45 2.18 -1.01
C LEU A 140 10.26 1.34 -0.53
N GLY A 141 10.47 0.04 -0.32
CA GLY A 141 9.37 -0.86 0.05
C GLY A 141 9.84 -2.19 0.62
N GLY A 142 8.90 -3.08 0.86
CA GLY A 142 9.16 -4.44 1.34
C GLY A 142 10.07 -5.26 0.41
N LYS A 143 10.10 -4.93 -0.89
CA LYS A 143 11.02 -5.54 -1.86
C LYS A 143 12.49 -5.25 -1.56
N ASP A 144 12.81 -4.09 -0.98
CA ASP A 144 14.18 -3.76 -0.57
C ASP A 144 14.63 -4.63 0.58
N ILE A 145 13.70 -4.95 1.49
CA ILE A 145 13.94 -5.91 2.58
C ILE A 145 14.12 -7.31 2.00
N ASP A 146 13.31 -7.72 1.01
CA ASP A 146 13.46 -9.01 0.32
C ASP A 146 14.84 -9.12 -0.33
N VAL A 147 15.28 -8.08 -1.04
CA VAL A 147 16.61 -8.05 -1.69
C VAL A 147 17.73 -8.16 -0.65
N ALA A 148 17.61 -7.46 0.47
CA ALA A 148 18.61 -7.53 1.54
C ALA A 148 18.63 -8.92 2.21
N LEU A 149 17.45 -9.52 2.44
CA LEU A 149 17.33 -10.87 2.98
C LEU A 149 17.91 -11.93 2.05
N ILE A 150 17.59 -11.86 0.75
CA ILE A 150 18.12 -12.75 -0.26
C ILE A 150 19.66 -12.69 -0.29
N ARG A 151 20.23 -11.50 -0.18
CA ARG A 151 21.70 -11.32 -0.14
C ARG A 151 22.30 -11.99 1.08
N GLU A 152 21.68 -11.84 2.24
CA GLU A 152 22.10 -12.49 3.49
C GLU A 152 22.08 -14.01 3.37
N VAL A 153 20.93 -14.57 2.96
CA VAL A 153 20.76 -16.03 2.83
C VAL A 153 21.68 -16.60 1.75
N LYS A 154 21.78 -15.92 0.61
CA LYS A 154 22.70 -16.32 -0.47
C LYS A 154 24.15 -16.34 0.00
N SER A 155 24.59 -15.32 0.71
CA SER A 155 25.96 -15.26 1.27
C SER A 155 26.23 -16.41 2.26
N TYR A 156 25.23 -16.81 3.04
CA TYR A 156 25.33 -17.96 3.95
C TYR A 156 25.45 -19.28 3.17
N LEU A 157 24.58 -19.51 2.19
CA LEU A 157 24.55 -20.74 1.40
C LEU A 157 25.76 -20.88 0.45
N GLU A 158 26.37 -19.78 0.03
CA GLU A 158 27.60 -19.74 -0.75
C GLU A 158 28.86 -19.80 0.12
N SER A 159 28.72 -19.97 1.45
CA SER A 159 29.86 -20.17 2.34
C SER A 159 30.52 -21.52 2.01
N GLY A 160 31.70 -21.45 1.39
CA GLY A 160 32.40 -22.58 0.79
C GLY A 160 32.59 -22.40 -0.70
N ASP A 161 32.80 -23.48 -1.44
CA ASP A 161 32.99 -23.43 -2.93
C ASP A 161 31.69 -23.47 -3.74
N ARG A 162 30.54 -23.30 -3.09
CA ARG A 162 29.22 -23.36 -3.74
C ARG A 162 28.87 -22.03 -4.41
N THR A 163 28.29 -22.11 -5.60
CA THR A 163 27.72 -20.98 -6.33
C THR A 163 26.26 -21.26 -6.63
N ILE A 164 25.38 -20.31 -6.29
CA ILE A 164 23.93 -20.41 -6.52
C ILE A 164 23.60 -19.98 -7.94
N SER A 165 22.96 -20.87 -8.70
CA SER A 165 22.54 -20.63 -10.11
C SER A 165 21.43 -19.58 -10.19
N PRO A 166 21.17 -18.99 -11.39
CA PRO A 166 20.05 -18.08 -11.60
C PRO A 166 18.67 -18.68 -11.28
N ARG A 167 18.49 -20.00 -11.52
CA ARG A 167 17.24 -20.71 -11.23
C ARG A 167 17.04 -20.88 -9.71
N GLU A 168 18.06 -21.32 -9.03
CA GLU A 168 18.05 -21.43 -7.56
C GLU A 168 17.85 -20.05 -6.91
N THR A 169 18.45 -19.01 -7.47
CA THR A 169 18.21 -17.63 -7.00
C THR A 169 16.74 -17.22 -7.13
N LEU A 170 16.02 -17.67 -8.17
CA LEU A 170 14.60 -17.40 -8.32
C LEU A 170 13.77 -18.11 -7.23
N ASN A 171 14.06 -19.38 -6.97
CA ASN A 171 13.39 -20.14 -5.91
C ASN A 171 13.66 -19.50 -4.52
N LEU A 172 14.91 -19.11 -4.29
CA LEU A 172 15.31 -18.43 -3.05
C LEU A 172 14.56 -17.10 -2.84
N LYS A 173 14.32 -16.33 -3.91
CA LYS A 173 13.51 -15.10 -3.84
C LYS A 173 12.09 -15.36 -3.33
N ILE A 174 11.47 -16.43 -3.82
CA ILE A 174 10.11 -16.81 -3.40
C ILE A 174 10.15 -17.24 -1.92
N ALA A 175 11.06 -18.15 -1.56
CA ALA A 175 11.19 -18.66 -0.20
C ALA A 175 11.50 -17.56 0.83
N CYS A 176 12.41 -16.64 0.51
CA CYS A 176 12.73 -15.49 1.38
C CYS A 176 11.54 -14.56 1.59
N LYS A 177 10.78 -14.26 0.54
CA LYS A 177 9.58 -13.42 0.64
C LYS A 177 8.52 -14.09 1.53
N GLU A 178 8.24 -15.36 1.32
CA GLU A 178 7.28 -16.14 2.11
C GLU A 178 7.73 -16.22 3.57
N ALA A 179 9.01 -16.50 3.83
CA ALA A 179 9.57 -16.54 5.17
C ALA A 179 9.44 -15.19 5.90
N LYS A 180 9.73 -14.07 5.22
CA LYS A 180 9.53 -12.73 5.78
C LYS A 180 8.07 -12.49 6.19
N GLU A 181 7.11 -12.88 5.34
CA GLU A 181 5.68 -12.70 5.61
C GLU A 181 5.20 -13.60 6.77
N GLN A 182 5.68 -14.84 6.85
CA GLN A 182 5.33 -15.77 7.92
C GLN A 182 5.92 -15.35 9.28
N LEU A 183 7.09 -14.69 9.30
CA LEU A 183 7.69 -14.17 10.54
C LEU A 183 6.88 -13.07 11.23
N LEU A 184 5.83 -12.54 10.60
CA LEU A 184 4.85 -11.66 11.29
C LEU A 184 4.11 -12.39 12.41
N THR A 185 4.01 -13.72 12.34
CA THR A 185 3.27 -14.55 13.31
C THR A 185 4.12 -15.63 13.98
N GLN A 186 5.35 -15.86 13.51
CA GLN A 186 6.27 -16.88 14.01
C GLN A 186 7.56 -16.25 14.51
N SER A 187 8.25 -16.89 15.45
CA SER A 187 9.52 -16.39 16.01
C SER A 187 10.73 -16.71 15.12
N SER A 188 10.66 -17.81 14.38
CA SER A 188 11.70 -18.26 13.47
C SER A 188 11.13 -19.12 12.36
N ILE A 189 11.80 -19.14 11.22
CA ILE A 189 11.44 -19.94 10.04
C ILE A 189 12.72 -20.48 9.40
N GLU A 190 12.66 -21.72 8.98
CA GLU A 190 13.70 -22.35 8.19
C GLU A 190 13.44 -22.11 6.70
N ILE A 191 14.38 -21.43 6.03
CA ILE A 191 14.38 -21.25 4.58
C ILE A 191 15.14 -22.41 3.98
N PHE A 192 14.42 -23.40 3.47
CA PHE A 192 14.96 -24.58 2.86
C PHE A 192 15.30 -24.33 1.39
N THR A 193 16.43 -24.88 0.94
CA THR A 193 16.90 -24.76 -0.43
C THR A 193 17.41 -26.12 -0.93
N GLU A 194 16.82 -26.62 -2.01
CA GLU A 194 17.29 -27.75 -2.78
C GLU A 194 18.08 -27.25 -3.99
N PHE A 195 19.26 -27.78 -4.20
CA PHE A 195 20.17 -27.38 -5.28
C PHE A 195 20.06 -28.30 -6.48
N GLU A 196 20.51 -27.82 -7.65
CA GLU A 196 20.47 -28.58 -8.90
C GLU A 196 21.31 -29.87 -8.87
N ASP A 197 22.30 -29.97 -7.98
CA ASP A 197 23.10 -31.17 -7.75
C ASP A 197 22.42 -32.20 -6.84
N GLY A 198 21.19 -31.91 -6.36
CA GLY A 198 20.43 -32.75 -5.46
C GLY A 198 20.85 -32.64 -3.98
N SER A 199 21.77 -31.75 -3.66
CA SER A 199 22.10 -31.45 -2.26
C SER A 199 21.08 -30.46 -1.66
N GLU A 200 20.99 -30.43 -0.33
CA GLU A 200 20.06 -29.60 0.41
C GLU A 200 20.80 -28.79 1.46
N ASP A 201 20.30 -27.59 1.74
CA ASP A 201 20.76 -26.76 2.84
C ASP A 201 19.63 -25.87 3.35
N SER A 202 19.79 -25.29 4.53
CA SER A 202 18.78 -24.43 5.10
C SER A 202 19.37 -23.26 5.87
N TYR A 203 18.62 -22.17 5.91
CA TYR A 203 18.95 -20.96 6.67
C TYR A 203 17.87 -20.68 7.70
N MET A 204 18.23 -20.61 8.98
CA MET A 204 17.30 -20.25 10.06
C MET A 204 17.14 -18.72 10.13
N LEU A 205 16.02 -18.22 9.65
CA LEU A 205 15.65 -16.82 9.76
C LEU A 205 14.88 -16.58 11.07
N THR A 206 15.34 -15.64 11.88
CA THR A 206 14.69 -15.22 13.13
C THR A 206 14.15 -13.81 13.02
N GLN A 207 13.17 -13.43 13.87
CA GLN A 207 12.71 -12.06 13.97
C GLN A 207 13.86 -11.07 14.22
N MET A 208 14.83 -11.43 15.06
CA MET A 208 15.99 -10.57 15.33
C MET A 208 16.88 -10.37 14.10
N THR A 209 17.10 -11.43 13.31
CA THR A 209 17.86 -11.33 12.07
C THR A 209 17.12 -10.46 11.04
N LEU A 210 15.80 -10.68 10.88
CA LEU A 210 14.99 -9.85 9.99
C LEU A 210 14.97 -8.39 10.42
N ALA A 211 14.86 -8.10 11.72
CA ALA A 211 14.91 -6.75 12.26
C ALA A 211 16.23 -6.05 11.91
N ARG A 212 17.36 -6.74 12.12
CA ARG A 212 18.70 -6.21 11.74
C ARG A 212 18.80 -5.90 10.25
N ILE A 213 18.24 -6.76 9.40
CA ILE A 213 18.24 -6.57 7.94
C ILE A 213 17.32 -5.39 7.52
N ALA A 214 16.14 -5.29 8.13
CA ALA A 214 15.14 -4.30 7.80
C ALA A 214 15.47 -2.89 8.34
N GLN A 215 16.17 -2.80 9.47
CA GLN A 215 16.42 -1.55 10.18
C GLN A 215 16.96 -0.41 9.31
N PRO A 216 18.03 -0.57 8.50
CA PRO A 216 18.54 0.53 7.67
C PRO A 216 17.55 0.98 6.59
N ILE A 217 16.63 0.11 6.18
CA ILE A 217 15.57 0.41 5.21
C ILE A 217 14.45 1.20 5.90
N VAL A 218 14.03 0.75 7.09
CA VAL A 218 13.00 1.44 7.89
C VAL A 218 13.48 2.81 8.36
N GLN A 219 14.76 2.98 8.67
CA GLN A 219 15.32 4.29 9.04
C GLN A 219 15.20 5.33 7.92
N LYS A 220 15.22 4.92 6.65
CA LYS A 220 14.96 5.84 5.54
C LYS A 220 13.50 6.34 5.57
N THR A 221 12.54 5.47 5.89
CA THR A 221 11.14 5.89 6.02
C THR A 221 10.94 6.88 7.16
N VAL A 222 11.63 6.68 8.28
CA VAL A 222 11.62 7.61 9.42
C VAL A 222 12.20 8.97 9.04
N ALA A 223 13.24 9.00 8.19
CA ALA A 223 13.77 10.26 7.67
C ALA A 223 12.74 11.02 6.83
N VAL A 224 11.99 10.32 5.97
CA VAL A 224 10.88 10.92 5.19
C VAL A 224 9.77 11.44 6.12
N VAL A 225 9.45 10.72 7.21
CA VAL A 225 8.48 11.20 8.22
C VAL A 225 8.94 12.51 8.85
N ARG A 226 10.21 12.63 9.23
CA ARG A 226 10.74 13.90 9.76
C ARG A 226 10.63 15.03 8.75
N GLU A 227 10.92 14.74 7.49
CA GLU A 227 10.87 15.72 6.40
C GLU A 227 9.45 16.19 6.11
N VAL A 228 8.47 15.27 6.05
CA VAL A 228 7.07 15.65 5.79
C VAL A 228 6.55 16.56 6.90
N LEU A 229 6.83 16.26 8.17
CA LEU A 229 6.42 17.10 9.29
C LEU A 229 7.06 18.50 9.22
N ALA A 230 8.36 18.57 8.98
CA ALA A 230 9.09 19.83 8.91
C ALA A 230 8.66 20.73 7.71
N THR A 231 8.11 20.13 6.66
CA THR A 231 7.69 20.83 5.43
C THR A 231 6.18 21.07 5.33
N CYS A 232 5.40 20.73 6.37
CA CYS A 232 4.01 21.18 6.50
C CYS A 232 3.90 22.69 6.62
N GLU A 233 2.76 23.25 6.33
CA GLU A 233 2.45 24.66 6.47
C GLU A 233 1.20 24.82 7.36
N PRO A 234 1.36 25.20 8.65
CA PRO A 234 2.61 25.45 9.36
C PRO A 234 3.42 24.16 9.60
N PRO A 235 4.76 24.28 9.84
CA PRO A 235 5.58 23.12 10.21
C PRO A 235 5.08 22.45 11.48
N LEU A 236 5.10 21.11 11.48
CA LEU A 236 4.64 20.29 12.61
C LEU A 236 5.82 19.54 13.24
N THR A 237 5.65 19.22 14.51
CA THR A 237 6.52 18.33 15.27
C THR A 237 5.85 16.99 15.53
N PRO A 238 6.59 15.94 15.92
CA PRO A 238 5.95 14.69 16.37
C PRO A 238 4.95 14.86 17.54
N GLY A 239 5.13 15.94 18.33
CA GLY A 239 4.21 16.28 19.42
C GLY A 239 2.83 16.69 18.95
N ASP A 240 2.74 17.34 17.79
CA ASP A 240 1.50 17.86 17.21
C ASP A 240 0.65 16.77 16.55
N ILE A 241 1.24 15.61 16.22
CA ILE A 241 0.50 14.47 15.65
C ILE A 241 -0.29 13.77 16.74
N ASP A 242 -1.56 13.57 16.52
CA ASP A 242 -2.47 12.88 17.45
C ASP A 242 -2.40 11.36 17.32
N CYS A 243 -2.42 10.85 16.09
CA CYS A 243 -2.31 9.42 15.79
C CYS A 243 -1.44 9.18 14.56
N VAL A 244 -0.73 8.05 14.58
CA VAL A 244 0.03 7.51 13.44
C VAL A 244 -0.68 6.27 12.95
N PHE A 245 -1.16 6.28 11.73
CA PHE A 245 -1.88 5.17 11.09
C PHE A 245 -0.92 4.37 10.20
N LEU A 246 -0.71 3.11 10.55
CA LEU A 246 0.21 2.22 9.84
C LEU A 246 -0.51 1.47 8.73
N MET A 247 -0.18 1.78 7.48
CA MET A 247 -0.73 1.21 6.27
C MET A 247 0.33 0.41 5.50
N GLY A 248 -0.14 -0.52 4.67
CA GLY A 248 0.72 -1.37 3.85
C GLY A 248 1.26 -2.59 4.61
N GLY A 249 1.51 -3.69 3.89
CA GLY A 249 1.95 -4.96 4.50
C GLY A 249 3.31 -4.86 5.20
N SER A 250 4.22 -4.02 4.72
CA SER A 250 5.55 -3.85 5.31
C SER A 250 5.52 -3.06 6.62
N SER A 251 4.47 -2.27 6.87
CA SER A 251 4.29 -1.56 8.14
C SER A 251 4.01 -2.50 9.33
N CYS A 252 3.62 -3.76 9.04
CA CYS A 252 3.39 -4.78 10.06
C CYS A 252 4.69 -5.35 10.68
N LEU A 253 5.86 -5.01 10.14
CA LEU A 253 7.13 -5.43 10.72
C LEU A 253 7.36 -4.77 12.08
N ALA A 254 7.75 -5.54 13.09
CA ALA A 254 8.03 -5.03 14.43
C ALA A 254 9.05 -3.89 14.43
N THR A 255 10.05 -3.96 13.55
CA THR A 255 11.08 -2.93 13.36
C THR A 255 10.50 -1.57 13.01
N VAL A 256 9.36 -1.52 12.29
CA VAL A 256 8.69 -0.26 11.95
C VAL A 256 8.17 0.42 13.22
N ALA A 257 7.44 -0.33 14.05
CA ALA A 257 6.93 0.22 15.31
C ALA A 257 8.08 0.61 16.26
N GLU A 258 9.16 -0.16 16.32
CA GLU A 258 10.35 0.14 17.13
C GLU A 258 11.02 1.45 16.67
N GLU A 259 11.25 1.63 15.40
CA GLU A 259 11.87 2.86 14.87
C GLU A 259 10.94 4.09 15.03
N LEU A 260 9.62 3.93 14.81
CA LEU A 260 8.66 5.02 15.01
C LEU A 260 8.53 5.44 16.47
N ARG A 261 8.73 4.55 17.46
CA ARG A 261 8.78 4.89 18.89
C ARG A 261 9.92 5.84 19.25
N THR A 262 10.90 6.02 18.37
CA THR A 262 11.94 7.05 18.54
C THR A 262 11.41 8.47 18.30
N LEU A 263 10.25 8.59 17.63
CA LEU A 263 9.58 9.86 17.31
C LEU A 263 8.29 10.07 18.08
N PHE A 264 7.51 9.01 18.20
CA PHE A 264 6.15 9.04 18.73
C PHE A 264 6.04 8.14 19.95
N PRO A 265 5.33 8.57 21.01
CA PRO A 265 5.03 7.69 22.12
C PRO A 265 4.10 6.55 21.67
N PRO A 266 4.18 5.37 22.32
CA PRO A 266 3.48 4.16 21.88
C PRO A 266 1.96 4.33 21.71
N GLU A 267 1.33 5.16 22.52
CA GLU A 267 -0.12 5.43 22.50
C GLU A 267 -0.58 6.17 21.23
N LYS A 268 0.32 6.84 20.54
CA LYS A 268 0.02 7.49 19.25
C LYS A 268 0.11 6.53 18.06
N LEU A 269 0.75 5.38 18.22
CA LEU A 269 0.89 4.38 17.16
C LEU A 269 -0.37 3.51 17.10
N CYS A 270 -1.27 3.85 16.19
CA CYS A 270 -2.52 3.11 15.98
C CYS A 270 -2.26 1.91 15.06
N SER A 271 -1.68 0.86 15.64
CA SER A 271 -1.36 -0.40 14.95
C SER A 271 -2.28 -1.51 15.44
N ASP A 272 -3.58 -1.42 15.18
CA ASP A 272 -4.48 -2.48 15.56
C ASP A 272 -4.84 -3.32 14.34
N THR A 273 -4.25 -4.51 14.32
CA THR A 273 -4.41 -5.60 13.37
C THR A 273 -3.72 -5.38 12.00
N ALA A 274 -2.95 -6.39 11.60
CA ALA A 274 -2.44 -6.54 10.23
C ALA A 274 -3.57 -6.48 9.17
N GLU A 275 -4.82 -6.65 9.57
CA GLU A 275 -5.99 -6.55 8.72
C GLU A 275 -6.25 -5.09 8.33
N LEU A 276 -6.37 -4.16 9.28
CA LEU A 276 -6.68 -2.76 8.98
C LEU A 276 -5.56 -2.10 8.16
N SER A 277 -4.31 -2.46 8.42
CA SER A 277 -3.17 -1.99 7.61
C SER A 277 -3.27 -2.40 6.13
N ARG A 278 -3.94 -3.51 5.83
CA ARG A 278 -4.12 -4.00 4.45
C ARG A 278 -5.39 -3.47 3.77
N VAL A 279 -6.48 -3.29 4.52
CA VAL A 279 -7.80 -2.95 3.95
C VAL A 279 -8.30 -1.57 4.31
N GLY A 280 -7.59 -0.80 5.14
CA GLY A 280 -8.05 0.49 5.67
C GLY A 280 -8.41 1.51 4.58
N ILE A 281 -7.62 1.59 3.52
CA ILE A 281 -7.92 2.47 2.37
C ILE A 281 -9.26 2.08 1.74
N ALA A 282 -9.47 0.78 1.47
CA ALA A 282 -10.72 0.30 0.89
C ALA A 282 -11.92 0.51 1.82
N LEU A 283 -11.73 0.33 3.13
CA LEU A 283 -12.78 0.59 4.13
C LEU A 283 -13.13 2.07 4.18
N GLY A 284 -12.16 2.97 4.19
CA GLY A 284 -12.41 4.41 4.14
C GLY A 284 -13.15 4.83 2.88
N ALA A 285 -12.74 4.34 1.73
CA ALA A 285 -13.44 4.57 0.46
C ALA A 285 -14.88 4.05 0.51
N ALA A 286 -15.11 2.85 1.04
CA ALA A 286 -16.45 2.27 1.19
C ALA A 286 -17.35 3.12 2.10
N ARG A 287 -16.81 3.73 3.16
CA ARG A 287 -17.55 4.66 4.05
C ARG A 287 -17.96 5.92 3.34
N VAL A 288 -17.07 6.50 2.55
CA VAL A 288 -17.41 7.66 1.70
C VAL A 288 -18.52 7.30 0.72
N ALA A 289 -18.45 6.13 0.09
CA ALA A 289 -19.48 5.64 -0.80
C ALA A 289 -20.84 5.48 -0.09
N ALA A 290 -20.84 4.90 1.12
CA ALA A 290 -22.05 4.73 1.93
C ALA A 290 -22.69 6.08 2.31
N CYS A 291 -21.89 7.05 2.76
CA CYS A 291 -22.37 8.41 3.09
C CYS A 291 -22.97 9.12 1.87
N ARG A 292 -22.36 8.95 0.69
CA ARG A 292 -22.89 9.55 -0.56
C ARG A 292 -24.13 8.82 -1.09
N GLY A 293 -24.22 7.50 -0.89
CA GLY A 293 -25.39 6.70 -1.29
C GLY A 293 -26.64 6.95 -0.44
N LEU A 294 -26.46 7.38 0.81
CA LEU A 294 -27.55 7.69 1.75
C LEU A 294 -28.17 9.08 1.53
N ARG A 295 -27.81 9.82 0.49
CA ARG A 295 -28.30 11.19 0.25
C ARG A 295 -29.82 11.26 0.02
N ASN A 296 -30.51 11.52 1.13
CA ASN A 296 -31.62 12.46 1.20
C ASN A 296 -31.12 13.67 2.04
N GLY A 297 -30.34 14.57 1.42
CA GLY A 297 -30.29 15.97 1.79
C GLY A 297 -29.31 16.48 2.86
N ARG A 298 -28.31 15.74 3.34
CA ARG A 298 -27.26 16.31 4.22
C ARG A 298 -25.86 15.87 3.79
N ASN A 299 -24.97 16.84 3.57
CA ASN A 299 -23.55 16.61 3.38
C ASN A 299 -22.94 16.11 4.68
N VAL A 300 -22.43 14.89 4.71
CA VAL A 300 -21.80 14.30 5.90
C VAL A 300 -20.28 14.31 5.80
N LEU A 301 -19.72 14.42 4.61
CA LEU A 301 -18.27 14.56 4.38
C LEU A 301 -18.02 15.56 3.27
N SER A 302 -17.44 16.71 3.59
CA SER A 302 -16.89 17.64 2.60
C SER A 302 -15.41 17.31 2.40
N MET A 303 -14.99 17.10 1.16
CA MET A 303 -13.60 16.86 0.80
C MET A 303 -13.12 17.99 -0.11
N GLU A 304 -11.89 18.48 0.09
CA GLU A 304 -11.26 19.37 -0.89
C GLU A 304 -11.15 18.63 -2.23
N GLY A 305 -11.76 19.20 -3.26
CA GLY A 305 -11.64 18.73 -4.63
C GLY A 305 -12.89 18.06 -5.22
N ASP A 306 -14.07 18.27 -4.69
CA ASP A 306 -15.32 18.00 -5.41
C ASP A 306 -15.44 18.99 -6.62
N VAL A 307 -14.76 18.67 -7.75
CA VAL A 307 -14.95 19.31 -9.05
C VAL A 307 -15.38 18.24 -10.03
#